data_f0f489c694efc7a23f23e3ee8701fdde
#
_entry.id   f0f489c694efc7a23f23e3ee8701fdde
#
_cell.length_a   1.000
_cell.length_b   1.000
_cell.length_c   1.000
_cell.angle_alpha   90.00
_cell.angle_beta   90.00
_cell.angle_gamma   90.00
#
_symmetry.space_group_name_H-M   'P 1'
#
loop_
_entity.id
_entity.type
_entity.pdbx_description
1 polymer ?
#
loop_
_entity_poly.entity_id
_entity_poly.type
_entity_poly.pdbx_seq_one_letter_code
_entity_poly.pdbx_strand_id
1 'polypeptide(L)'
;MSIPVNATVRAVPNFLACLQAARSFMDTQNASSAPARFKKLQAEVLKARALLSFAPASGRPARFLDAKSGWGQFQAEQARQLAREFGRPELRELVLAHHVVLYAHSQRDVVLLCMRNERPLAYRLPKPSA
;
A
#
# COMPACT_ATOMS: atom_id res chain seq x y z
N MET A 1 6.48 6.90 -28.12
CA MET A 1 6.19 7.82 -26.99
C MET A 1 4.94 7.33 -26.25
N SER A 2 5.09 6.98 -25.02
CA SER A 2 3.96 6.50 -24.24
C SER A 2 3.09 7.69 -23.78
N ILE A 3 1.80 7.61 -24.04
CA ILE A 3 0.84 8.61 -23.60
C ILE A 3 0.64 8.40 -22.09
N PRO A 4 0.72 9.48 -21.26
CA PRO A 4 0.46 9.34 -19.84
C PRO A 4 -0.94 8.77 -19.59
N VAL A 5 -1.03 7.79 -18.73
CA VAL A 5 -2.30 7.19 -18.32
C VAL A 5 -2.81 7.95 -17.11
N ASN A 6 -3.99 8.56 -17.20
CA ASN A 6 -4.65 9.14 -16.03
C ASN A 6 -5.50 8.06 -15.38
N ALA A 7 -4.83 7.14 -14.66
CA ALA A 7 -5.51 6.06 -13.97
C ALA A 7 -6.29 6.60 -12.78
N THR A 8 -7.45 6.01 -12.51
CA THR A 8 -8.20 6.30 -11.29
C THR A 8 -7.50 5.62 -10.12
N VAL A 9 -7.23 6.38 -9.06
CA VAL A 9 -6.60 5.86 -7.83
C VAL A 9 -7.61 5.95 -6.70
N ARG A 10 -7.88 4.81 -6.05
CA ARG A 10 -8.77 4.77 -4.88
C ARG A 10 -8.12 3.95 -3.78
N ALA A 11 -8.54 4.21 -2.55
CA ALA A 11 -8.08 3.48 -1.37
C ALA A 11 -9.22 2.64 -0.82
N VAL A 12 -8.92 1.38 -0.50
CA VAL A 12 -9.89 0.49 0.16
C VAL A 12 -9.89 0.76 1.67
N PRO A 13 -10.95 0.35 2.39
CA PRO A 13 -11.01 0.56 3.84
C PRO A 13 -9.79 0.04 4.59
N ASN A 14 -9.21 -1.07 4.18
CA ASN A 14 -8.01 -1.61 4.80
C ASN A 14 -6.82 -0.65 4.70
N PHE A 15 -6.66 0.06 3.58
CA PHE A 15 -5.61 1.06 3.43
C PHE A 15 -5.82 2.21 4.41
N LEU A 16 -7.07 2.67 4.54
CA LEU A 16 -7.40 3.75 5.47
C LEU A 16 -7.16 3.32 6.91
N ALA A 17 -7.45 2.06 7.24
CA ALA A 17 -7.14 1.51 8.56
C ALA A 17 -5.63 1.46 8.82
N CYS A 18 -4.83 1.14 7.81
CA CYS A 18 -3.36 1.18 7.91
C CYS A 18 -2.87 2.60 8.19
N LEU A 19 -3.46 3.59 7.54
CA LEU A 19 -3.13 5.00 7.74
C LEU A 19 -3.44 5.44 9.17
N GLN A 20 -4.60 5.05 9.68
CA GLN A 20 -5.01 5.34 11.05
C GLN A 20 -4.09 4.66 12.06
N ALA A 21 -3.69 3.43 11.80
CA ALA A 21 -2.74 2.70 12.66
C ALA A 21 -1.37 3.38 12.69
N ALA A 22 -0.93 3.94 11.55
CA ALA A 22 0.32 4.71 11.49
C ALA A 22 0.25 5.94 12.38
N ARG A 23 -0.88 6.66 12.37
CA ARG A 23 -1.09 7.82 13.25
C ARG A 23 -1.03 7.41 14.72
N SER A 24 -1.73 6.34 15.10
CA SER A 24 -1.74 5.85 16.48
C SER A 24 -0.34 5.46 16.93
N PHE A 25 0.42 4.81 16.06
CA PHE A 25 1.81 4.42 16.35
C PHE A 25 2.70 5.66 16.58
N MET A 26 2.55 6.69 15.76
CA MET A 26 3.28 7.95 15.94
C MET A 26 2.95 8.60 17.27
N ASP A 27 1.68 8.58 17.67
CA ASP A 27 1.23 9.12 18.97
C ASP A 27 1.89 8.36 20.13
N THR A 28 2.02 7.05 20.04
CA THR A 28 2.69 6.26 21.10
C THR A 28 4.18 6.49 21.15
N GLN A 29 4.82 6.81 20.02
CA GLN A 29 6.25 7.09 19.98
C GLN A 29 6.58 8.47 20.56
N ASN A 30 5.85 9.50 20.13
CA ASN A 30 6.04 10.88 20.58
C ASN A 30 4.81 11.69 20.20
N ALA A 31 3.93 11.93 21.17
CA ALA A 31 2.68 12.63 20.94
C ALA A 31 2.87 14.07 20.44
N SER A 32 3.96 14.75 20.84
CA SER A 32 4.18 16.13 20.44
C SER A 32 4.63 16.26 18.98
N SER A 33 5.35 15.29 18.43
CA SER A 33 5.80 15.31 17.04
C SER A 33 4.83 14.60 16.08
N ALA A 34 3.89 13.81 16.60
CA ALA A 34 2.99 12.99 15.79
C ALA A 34 2.17 13.78 14.78
N PRO A 35 1.56 14.94 15.10
CA PRO A 35 0.78 15.68 14.12
C PRO A 35 1.58 16.10 12.89
N ALA A 36 2.81 16.62 13.09
CA ALA A 36 3.67 17.04 11.99
C ALA A 36 4.14 15.85 11.15
N ARG A 37 4.50 14.75 11.80
CA ARG A 37 4.94 13.52 11.13
C ARG A 37 3.83 12.90 10.30
N PHE A 38 2.62 12.89 10.83
CA PHE A 38 1.45 12.36 10.10
C PHE A 38 1.08 13.24 8.91
N LYS A 39 1.15 14.55 9.06
CA LYS A 39 0.92 15.49 7.96
C LYS A 39 1.92 15.25 6.82
N LYS A 40 3.18 14.99 7.16
CA LYS A 40 4.21 14.66 6.18
C LYS A 40 3.89 13.34 5.45
N LEU A 41 3.45 12.32 6.19
CA LEU A 41 3.02 11.06 5.59
C LEU A 41 1.84 11.24 4.64
N GLN A 42 0.85 12.04 5.04
CA GLN A 42 -0.30 12.34 4.18
C GLN A 42 0.14 13.01 2.88
N ALA A 43 1.10 13.93 2.95
CA ALA A 43 1.65 14.59 1.76
C ALA A 43 2.35 13.58 0.85
N GLU A 44 3.09 12.63 1.41
CA GLU A 44 3.74 11.56 0.64
C GLU A 44 2.71 10.66 -0.04
N VAL A 45 1.63 10.32 0.63
CA VAL A 45 0.54 9.52 0.07
C VAL A 45 -0.13 10.25 -1.10
N LEU A 46 -0.33 11.56 -0.99
CA LEU A 46 -0.90 12.36 -2.08
C LEU A 46 0.04 12.38 -3.29
N LYS A 47 1.34 12.50 -3.08
CA LYS A 47 2.34 12.43 -4.15
C LYS A 47 2.35 11.04 -4.80
N ALA A 48 2.26 9.99 -4.00
CA ALA A 48 2.17 8.62 -4.49
C ALA A 48 0.94 8.42 -5.37
N ARG A 49 -0.19 8.96 -4.94
CA ARG A 49 -1.44 8.91 -5.71
C ARG A 49 -1.27 9.56 -7.07
N ALA A 50 -0.65 10.74 -7.12
CA ALA A 50 -0.41 11.44 -8.37
C ALA A 50 0.52 10.65 -9.30
N LEU A 51 1.60 10.10 -8.74
CA LEU A 51 2.54 9.27 -9.49
C LEU A 51 1.86 8.03 -10.07
N LEU A 52 1.07 7.31 -9.25
CA LEU A 52 0.40 6.09 -9.69
C LEU A 52 -0.72 6.37 -10.69
N SER A 53 -1.37 7.52 -10.60
CA SER A 53 -2.33 7.95 -11.63
C SER A 53 -1.64 8.14 -12.98
N PHE A 54 -0.44 8.72 -12.97
CA PHE A 54 0.36 8.93 -14.18
C PHE A 54 0.98 7.62 -14.68
N ALA A 55 1.52 6.81 -13.78
CA ALA A 55 2.24 5.57 -14.13
C ALA A 55 1.90 4.45 -13.14
N PRO A 56 0.81 3.71 -13.37
CA PRO A 56 0.37 2.66 -12.43
C PRO A 56 1.42 1.58 -12.12
N ALA A 57 2.32 1.29 -13.05
CA ALA A 57 3.36 0.29 -12.86
C ALA A 57 4.66 0.84 -12.28
N SER A 58 4.65 2.06 -11.69
CA SER A 58 5.85 2.69 -11.13
C SER A 58 6.45 1.94 -9.96
N GLY A 59 5.65 1.24 -9.17
CA GLY A 59 6.12 0.44 -8.05
C GLY A 59 6.88 -0.79 -8.50
N ARG A 60 7.57 -1.42 -7.55
CA ARG A 60 8.27 -2.68 -7.79
C ARG A 60 7.31 -3.86 -7.56
N PRO A 61 7.59 -5.05 -8.11
CA PRO A 61 6.84 -6.25 -7.74
C PRO A 61 6.91 -6.45 -6.22
N ALA A 62 5.80 -6.86 -5.62
CA ALA A 62 5.74 -7.03 -4.18
C ALA A 62 6.67 -8.16 -3.73
N ARG A 63 7.65 -7.83 -2.87
CA ARG A 63 8.72 -8.76 -2.48
C ARG A 63 8.21 -10.01 -1.77
N PHE A 64 7.19 -9.86 -0.94
CA PHE A 64 6.67 -10.98 -0.17
C PHE A 64 5.97 -12.04 -1.04
N LEU A 65 5.67 -11.74 -2.31
CA LEU A 65 5.10 -12.71 -3.23
C LEU A 65 6.06 -13.85 -3.55
N ASP A 66 7.36 -13.60 -3.41
CA ASP A 66 8.42 -14.59 -3.64
C ASP A 66 8.93 -15.20 -2.34
N ALA A 67 8.25 -14.98 -1.22
CA ALA A 67 8.66 -15.48 0.07
C ALA A 67 8.66 -16.99 0.11
N LYS A 68 9.70 -17.55 0.73
CA LYS A 68 9.86 -19.01 0.86
C LYS A 68 9.36 -19.54 2.21
N SER A 69 9.14 -18.66 3.20
CA SER A 69 8.60 -19.06 4.50
C SER A 69 7.10 -19.32 4.40
N GLY A 70 6.57 -20.20 5.26
CA GLY A 70 5.12 -20.45 5.32
C GLY A 70 4.33 -19.20 5.66
N TRP A 71 4.86 -18.35 6.55
CA TRP A 71 4.23 -17.06 6.90
C TRP A 71 4.18 -16.12 5.72
N GLY A 72 5.29 -15.99 4.99
CA GLY A 72 5.35 -15.13 3.81
C GLY A 72 4.42 -15.61 2.71
N GLN A 73 4.32 -16.92 2.50
CA GLN A 73 3.37 -17.50 1.53
C GLN A 73 1.94 -17.24 1.93
N PHE A 74 1.62 -17.33 3.21
CA PHE A 74 0.29 -17.01 3.72
C PHE A 74 -0.08 -15.56 3.44
N GLN A 75 0.82 -14.62 3.74
CA GLN A 75 0.61 -13.20 3.45
C GLN A 75 0.46 -12.92 1.97
N ALA A 76 1.26 -13.57 1.13
CA ALA A 76 1.17 -13.43 -0.32
C ALA A 76 -0.21 -13.85 -0.82
N GLU A 77 -0.75 -14.96 -0.31
CA GLU A 77 -2.08 -15.43 -0.70
C GLU A 77 -3.17 -14.47 -0.23
N GLN A 78 -3.07 -13.93 0.99
CA GLN A 78 -4.02 -12.93 1.47
C GLN A 78 -4.03 -11.69 0.58
N ALA A 79 -2.86 -11.22 0.16
CA ALA A 79 -2.74 -10.06 -0.71
C ALA A 79 -3.32 -10.33 -2.09
N ARG A 80 -3.05 -11.51 -2.66
CA ARG A 80 -3.60 -11.92 -3.96
C ARG A 80 -5.12 -12.01 -3.91
N GLN A 81 -5.66 -12.56 -2.83
CA GLN A 81 -7.10 -12.66 -2.65
C GLN A 81 -7.74 -11.27 -2.57
N LEU A 82 -7.14 -10.36 -1.82
CA LEU A 82 -7.61 -8.99 -1.73
C LEU A 82 -7.58 -8.30 -3.10
N ALA A 83 -6.52 -8.49 -3.86
CA ALA A 83 -6.41 -7.95 -5.22
C ALA A 83 -7.50 -8.51 -6.13
N ARG A 84 -7.78 -9.81 -6.04
CA ARG A 84 -8.84 -10.46 -6.82
C ARG A 84 -10.22 -9.90 -6.49
N GLU A 85 -10.48 -9.60 -5.22
CA GLU A 85 -11.75 -8.98 -4.81
C GLU A 85 -12.02 -7.66 -5.52
N PHE A 86 -10.96 -6.94 -5.86
CA PHE A 86 -11.06 -5.67 -6.58
C PHE A 86 -10.78 -5.80 -8.08
N GLY A 87 -10.64 -7.04 -8.58
CA GLY A 87 -10.45 -7.31 -10.00
C GLY A 87 -9.14 -6.78 -10.58
N ARG A 88 -8.09 -6.66 -9.76
CA ARG A 88 -6.79 -6.12 -10.17
C ARG A 88 -5.68 -7.13 -9.83
N PRO A 89 -5.23 -7.94 -10.80
CA PRO A 89 -4.29 -9.04 -10.52
C PRO A 89 -2.85 -8.62 -10.25
N GLU A 90 -2.43 -7.43 -10.71
CA GLU A 90 -1.05 -6.98 -10.57
C GLU A 90 -0.82 -6.35 -9.20
N LEU A 91 0.05 -6.95 -8.39
CA LEU A 91 0.42 -6.45 -7.07
C LEU A 91 1.81 -5.82 -7.11
N ARG A 92 1.92 -4.60 -6.63
CA ARG A 92 3.17 -3.86 -6.57
C ARG A 92 3.31 -3.12 -5.25
N GLU A 93 4.54 -2.73 -4.94
CA GLU A 93 4.86 -1.92 -3.78
C GLU A 93 5.48 -0.60 -4.22
N LEU A 94 5.03 0.50 -3.65
CA LEU A 94 5.64 1.81 -3.84
C LEU A 94 6.31 2.22 -2.53
N VAL A 95 7.64 2.46 -2.60
CA VAL A 95 8.42 2.81 -1.41
C VAL A 95 8.36 4.32 -1.19
N LEU A 96 7.91 4.73 0.00
CA LEU A 96 7.94 6.11 0.48
C LEU A 96 9.17 6.29 1.38
N ALA A 97 9.30 7.45 2.03
CA ALA A 97 10.45 7.72 2.89
C ALA A 97 10.60 6.69 4.03
N HIS A 98 9.50 6.38 4.74
CA HIS A 98 9.51 5.47 5.88
C HIS A 98 8.42 4.42 5.83
N HIS A 99 7.69 4.34 4.74
CA HIS A 99 6.55 3.44 4.58
C HIS A 99 6.59 2.81 3.20
N VAL A 100 5.90 1.69 3.06
CA VAL A 100 5.72 1.00 1.79
C VAL A 100 4.24 0.82 1.55
N VAL A 101 3.78 1.22 0.38
CA VAL A 101 2.38 1.10 -0.03
C VAL A 101 2.22 -0.13 -0.90
N LEU A 102 1.35 -1.04 -0.48
CA LEU A 102 0.94 -2.17 -1.29
C LEU A 102 -0.29 -1.77 -2.11
N TYR A 103 -0.22 -1.95 -3.40
CA TYR A 103 -1.34 -1.64 -4.29
C TYR A 103 -1.51 -2.67 -5.38
N ALA A 104 -2.71 -2.72 -5.92
CA ALA A 104 -3.02 -3.53 -7.10
C ALA A 104 -3.41 -2.59 -8.23
N HIS A 105 -3.14 -2.98 -9.48
CA HIS A 105 -3.44 -2.12 -10.60
C HIS A 105 -3.79 -2.88 -11.88
N SER A 106 -4.47 -2.17 -12.76
CA SER A 106 -4.60 -2.45 -14.16
C SER A 106 -4.02 -1.26 -14.92
N GLN A 107 -4.24 -1.17 -16.22
CA GLN A 107 -3.77 -0.03 -17.01
C GLN A 107 -4.47 1.29 -16.64
N ARG A 108 -5.71 1.22 -16.15
CA ARG A 108 -6.54 2.41 -15.92
C ARG A 108 -6.97 2.60 -14.47
N ASP A 109 -6.68 1.66 -13.61
CA ASP A 109 -7.13 1.69 -12.22
C ASP A 109 -6.01 1.30 -11.28
N VAL A 110 -5.94 2.00 -10.16
CA VAL A 110 -5.05 1.68 -9.06
C VAL A 110 -5.88 1.59 -7.79
N VAL A 111 -5.65 0.54 -7.02
CA VAL A 111 -6.33 0.32 -5.74
C VAL A 111 -5.27 0.21 -4.65
N LEU A 112 -5.25 1.17 -3.73
CA LEU A 112 -4.34 1.16 -2.59
C LEU A 112 -4.91 0.18 -1.56
N LEU A 113 -4.16 -0.87 -1.24
CA LEU A 113 -4.64 -1.98 -0.42
C LEU A 113 -4.18 -1.90 1.03
N CYS A 114 -2.92 -1.56 1.25
CA CYS A 114 -2.33 -1.54 2.57
C CYS A 114 -1.07 -0.69 2.58
N MET A 115 -0.62 -0.33 3.78
CA MET A 115 0.63 0.38 3.97
C MET A 115 1.31 -0.21 5.19
N ARG A 116 2.63 -0.32 5.16
CA ARG A 116 3.41 -0.75 6.32
C ARG A 116 4.57 0.20 6.55
N ASN A 117 5.09 0.20 7.76
CA ASN A 117 6.37 0.82 8.00
C ASN A 117 7.45 0.09 7.21
N GLU A 118 8.54 0.78 6.94
CA GLU A 118 9.74 0.19 6.37
C GLU A 118 10.16 -1.06 7.17
N ARG A 119 9.98 -1.03 8.47
CA ARG A 119 10.12 -2.17 9.40
C ARG A 119 8.91 -2.20 10.33
N PRO A 120 8.30 -3.35 10.60
CA PRO A 120 8.57 -4.71 10.10
C PRO A 120 8.16 -4.93 8.65
N LEU A 121 8.59 -6.06 8.08
CA LEU A 121 8.35 -6.41 6.67
C LEU A 121 6.99 -7.07 6.43
N ALA A 122 6.01 -6.82 7.28
CA ALA A 122 4.71 -7.48 7.21
C ALA A 122 3.57 -6.46 7.10
N TYR A 123 2.61 -6.74 6.23
CA TYR A 123 1.40 -5.94 6.10
C TYR A 123 0.30 -6.42 7.05
N ARG A 124 -0.52 -5.48 7.51
CA ARG A 124 -1.79 -5.82 8.16
C ARG A 124 -2.85 -5.95 7.08
N LEU A 125 -3.15 -7.18 6.74
CA LEU A 125 -4.15 -7.49 5.74
C LEU A 125 -5.43 -7.99 6.42
N PRO A 126 -6.60 -7.80 5.80
CA PRO A 126 -7.83 -8.30 6.38
C PRO A 126 -7.80 -9.83 6.42
N LYS A 127 -8.46 -10.41 7.42
CA LYS A 127 -8.60 -11.87 7.50
C LYS A 127 -9.32 -12.37 6.25
N PRO A 128 -8.91 -13.54 5.69
CA PRO A 128 -9.64 -14.09 4.57
C PRO A 128 -11.09 -14.36 4.99
N SER A 129 -12.01 -14.00 4.13
CA SER A 129 -13.41 -14.36 4.33
C SER A 129 -13.54 -15.88 4.31
N ALA A 130 -14.15 -16.41 5.34
CA ALA A 130 -14.38 -17.86 5.46
C ALA A 130 -15.20 -18.39 4.28
#